data_71764158458c7886fdd272ea8e1cdebd
#
_entry.id   71764158458c7886fdd272ea8e1cdebd
#
_cell.length_a   1.000
_cell.length_b   1.000
_cell.length_c   1.000
_cell.angle_alpha   90.00
_cell.angle_beta   90.00
_cell.angle_gamma   90.00
#
_symmetry.space_group_name_H-M   'P 1'
#
loop_
_entity.id
_entity.type
_entity.pdbx_description
1 polymer ?
#
loop_
_entity_poly.entity_id
_entity_poly.type
_entity_poly.pdbx_seq_one_letter_code
_entity_poly.pdbx_strand_id
1 'polypeptide(L)'
;MKSSNFLFTSESVTEGHPDKVADQISDHILDKMMEQDPKSRVACETLVTTGMAIIAGEITTTAYVDMPDVVRHTIKDIGYRNSSMGFDWETCAVLSTIDKQSPDIAMGVDGKGLFKEQGAGDQGLMFGYACRDTEPLMPMPIYLAHRLTRRLAHVRKSGQLPWLRPDGKSQVTVEYVEGRPVRVHTVVIAAQHDPDVDYDTLRDAIVEAVILEVVPRELLDNDTQYFINTTGRFVTGGPLGDCGLTGRKIIMDTYGGFGYHGGGAFSGKDPTKVDRSASYMCRYIAKNIVAAGLAEKCEIQVAYTIGRAQPVSVMVGAYSTGVLSSVELTEIVKKQFDLRPAAIIERLDLLRPIYRKTANYGHFGRELPEFTWEKTDAVEDLKRAVK
;
A
#
# COMPACT_ATOMS: atom_id res chain seq x y z
N MET A 1 4.66 16.55 -21.73
CA MET A 1 3.94 15.80 -22.77
C MET A 1 2.88 16.70 -23.31
N LYS A 2 2.75 16.85 -24.65
CA LYS A 2 1.59 17.50 -25.25
C LYS A 2 0.34 16.77 -24.76
N SER A 3 -0.71 17.50 -24.43
CA SER A 3 -1.99 16.96 -23.97
C SER A 3 -2.49 15.91 -24.97
N SER A 4 -2.39 14.66 -24.61
CA SER A 4 -2.95 13.56 -25.39
C SER A 4 -4.07 12.93 -24.56
N ASN A 5 -5.17 12.64 -25.20
CA ASN A 5 -6.21 11.81 -24.61
C ASN A 5 -5.66 10.39 -24.49
N PHE A 6 -5.84 9.77 -23.35
CA PHE A 6 -5.38 8.41 -23.10
C PHE A 6 -6.25 7.70 -22.08
N LEU A 7 -6.22 6.37 -22.14
CA LEU A 7 -6.78 5.51 -21.10
C LEU A 7 -5.67 5.07 -20.17
N PHE A 8 -5.94 5.10 -18.85
CA PHE A 8 -5.03 4.58 -17.85
C PHE A 8 -5.75 3.62 -16.91
N THR A 9 -5.10 2.52 -16.59
CA THR A 9 -5.69 1.42 -15.82
C THR A 9 -4.86 1.15 -14.58
N SER A 10 -5.54 1.00 -13.43
CA SER A 10 -4.95 0.48 -12.20
C SER A 10 -5.81 -0.64 -11.64
N GLU A 11 -5.20 -1.51 -10.84
CA GLU A 11 -5.88 -2.62 -10.18
C GLU A 11 -5.71 -2.57 -8.66
N SER A 12 -6.62 -3.24 -7.96
CA SER A 12 -6.55 -3.50 -6.53
C SER A 12 -7.10 -4.89 -6.22
N VAL A 13 -6.77 -5.41 -5.04
CA VAL A 13 -7.28 -6.69 -4.57
C VAL A 13 -7.86 -6.56 -3.15
N THR A 14 -8.74 -7.50 -2.79
CA THR A 14 -9.31 -7.54 -1.45
C THR A 14 -8.31 -8.05 -0.41
N GLU A 15 -8.67 -7.90 0.86
CA GLU A 15 -7.91 -8.43 2.00
C GLU A 15 -7.72 -9.95 1.96
N GLY A 16 -8.57 -10.69 1.23
CA GLY A 16 -8.50 -12.14 1.10
C GLY A 16 -7.66 -12.64 -0.09
N HIS A 17 -7.13 -11.74 -0.93
CA HIS A 17 -6.18 -12.14 -1.96
C HIS A 17 -4.91 -12.73 -1.31
N PRO A 18 -4.35 -13.84 -1.82
CA PRO A 18 -3.23 -14.54 -1.18
C PRO A 18 -2.05 -13.64 -0.81
N ASP A 19 -1.60 -12.77 -1.72
CA ASP A 19 -0.50 -11.85 -1.44
C ASP A 19 -0.87 -10.87 -0.32
N LYS A 20 -2.13 -10.42 -0.23
CA LYS A 20 -2.59 -9.52 0.84
C LYS A 20 -2.84 -10.24 2.16
N VAL A 21 -3.18 -11.51 2.14
CA VAL A 21 -3.15 -12.34 3.34
C VAL A 21 -1.74 -12.38 3.92
N ALA A 22 -0.72 -12.61 3.07
CA ALA A 22 0.68 -12.63 3.46
C ALA A 22 1.14 -11.27 4.03
N ASP A 23 0.83 -10.17 3.35
CA ASP A 23 1.15 -8.80 3.81
C ASP A 23 0.52 -8.49 5.18
N GLN A 24 -0.75 -8.86 5.38
CA GLN A 24 -1.44 -8.63 6.66
C GLN A 24 -0.85 -9.45 7.81
N ILE A 25 -0.44 -10.69 7.55
CA ILE A 25 0.22 -11.53 8.55
C ILE A 25 1.54 -10.90 8.95
N SER A 26 2.38 -10.53 7.98
CA SER A 26 3.68 -9.92 8.23
C SER A 26 3.59 -8.60 9.01
N ASP A 27 2.67 -7.72 8.64
CA ASP A 27 2.45 -6.45 9.34
C ASP A 27 1.75 -6.63 10.70
N HIS A 28 0.92 -7.66 10.89
CA HIS A 28 0.34 -7.93 12.20
C HIS A 28 1.40 -8.46 13.19
N ILE A 29 2.34 -9.30 12.72
CA ILE A 29 3.47 -9.74 13.52
C ILE A 29 4.33 -8.53 13.91
N LEU A 30 4.63 -7.64 12.96
CA LEU A 30 5.35 -6.39 13.24
C LEU A 30 4.65 -5.56 14.32
N ASP A 31 3.35 -5.32 14.19
CA ASP A 31 2.59 -4.54 15.16
C ASP A 31 2.63 -5.17 16.55
N LYS A 32 2.45 -6.50 16.66
CA LYS A 32 2.51 -7.22 17.93
C LYS A 32 3.89 -7.15 18.63
N MET A 33 4.95 -7.05 17.86
CA MET A 33 6.29 -6.81 18.41
C MET A 33 6.45 -5.37 18.87
N MET A 34 6.03 -4.40 18.05
CA MET A 34 6.14 -2.97 18.37
C MET A 34 5.24 -2.53 19.53
N GLU A 35 4.12 -3.22 19.77
CA GLU A 35 3.29 -3.01 20.97
C GLU A 35 4.08 -3.21 22.29
N GLN A 36 5.05 -4.13 22.31
CA GLN A 36 5.87 -4.49 23.48
C GLN A 36 7.26 -3.87 23.43
N ASP A 37 7.86 -3.77 22.25
CA ASP A 37 9.18 -3.21 22.00
C ASP A 37 9.16 -2.33 20.75
N PRO A 38 8.92 -1.02 20.90
CA PRO A 38 8.87 -0.08 19.76
C PRO A 38 10.18 -0.01 18.96
N LYS A 39 11.29 -0.51 19.51
CA LYS A 39 12.60 -0.54 18.84
C LYS A 39 12.91 -1.88 18.18
N SER A 40 11.95 -2.78 18.09
CA SER A 40 12.09 -4.06 17.39
C SER A 40 12.63 -3.85 15.97
N ARG A 41 13.59 -4.70 15.59
CA ARG A 41 14.09 -4.81 14.22
C ARG A 41 13.40 -5.99 13.58
N VAL A 42 12.60 -5.72 12.56
CA VAL A 42 11.73 -6.75 11.95
C VAL A 42 11.88 -6.69 10.44
N ALA A 43 12.20 -7.81 9.86
CA ALA A 43 12.04 -8.13 8.45
C ALA A 43 11.32 -9.47 8.40
N CYS A 44 9.99 -9.43 8.31
CA CYS A 44 9.12 -10.60 8.39
C CYS A 44 8.41 -10.81 7.06
N GLU A 45 8.65 -11.93 6.43
CA GLU A 45 8.03 -12.35 5.20
C GLU A 45 7.12 -13.56 5.44
N THR A 46 6.02 -13.61 4.71
CA THR A 46 5.04 -14.69 4.83
C THR A 46 4.77 -15.28 3.45
N LEU A 47 4.71 -16.61 3.38
CA LEU A 47 4.16 -17.35 2.26
C LEU A 47 2.86 -18.02 2.72
N VAL A 48 1.80 -17.93 1.92
CA VAL A 48 0.56 -18.67 2.14
C VAL A 48 0.21 -19.51 0.92
N THR A 49 -0.28 -20.71 1.16
CA THR A 49 -0.73 -21.64 0.12
C THR A 49 -1.83 -22.54 0.72
N THR A 50 -2.31 -23.53 -0.03
CA THR A 50 -3.35 -24.47 0.43
C THR A 50 -3.03 -25.02 1.82
N GLY A 51 -3.86 -24.69 2.80
CA GLY A 51 -3.79 -25.22 4.16
C GLY A 51 -2.54 -24.83 4.97
N MET A 52 -1.72 -23.86 4.51
CA MET A 52 -0.45 -23.56 5.18
C MET A 52 -0.05 -22.08 5.09
N ALA A 53 0.54 -21.57 6.18
CA ALA A 53 1.27 -20.33 6.24
C ALA A 53 2.70 -20.57 6.74
N ILE A 54 3.69 -20.00 6.07
CA ILE A 54 5.11 -20.05 6.46
C ILE A 54 5.57 -18.62 6.74
N ILE A 55 6.16 -18.41 7.92
CA ILE A 55 6.78 -17.14 8.32
C ILE A 55 8.29 -17.32 8.25
N ALA A 56 8.99 -16.42 7.60
CA ALA A 56 10.43 -16.41 7.50
C ALA A 56 10.97 -14.98 7.67
N GLY A 57 12.25 -14.86 8.00
CA GLY A 57 12.91 -13.55 8.07
C GLY A 57 13.82 -13.37 9.27
N GLU A 58 14.19 -12.13 9.54
CA GLU A 58 15.09 -11.77 10.64
C GLU A 58 14.42 -10.82 11.61
N ILE A 59 14.44 -11.19 12.90
CA ILE A 59 13.82 -10.40 13.96
C ILE A 59 14.76 -10.30 15.15
N THR A 60 14.98 -9.06 15.61
CA THR A 60 15.68 -8.77 16.87
C THR A 60 14.77 -7.92 17.73
N THR A 61 14.29 -8.47 18.83
CA THR A 61 13.32 -7.83 19.73
C THR A 61 13.47 -8.39 21.14
N THR A 62 12.96 -7.64 22.12
CA THR A 62 12.75 -8.11 23.50
C THR A 62 11.30 -8.60 23.72
N ALA A 63 10.42 -8.39 22.73
CA ALA A 63 9.03 -8.83 22.80
C ALA A 63 8.89 -10.35 22.67
N TYR A 64 7.87 -10.89 23.31
CA TYR A 64 7.41 -12.26 23.08
C TYR A 64 6.07 -12.22 22.32
N VAL A 65 6.02 -12.87 21.17
CA VAL A 65 4.83 -12.95 20.33
C VAL A 65 4.56 -14.40 19.94
N ASP A 66 3.37 -14.88 20.25
CA ASP A 66 2.88 -16.18 19.75
C ASP A 66 2.49 -16.00 18.28
N MET A 67 3.45 -16.26 17.38
CA MET A 67 3.26 -16.04 15.93
C MET A 67 2.14 -16.92 15.34
N PRO A 68 2.01 -18.22 15.69
CA PRO A 68 0.87 -19.02 15.27
C PRO A 68 -0.48 -18.40 15.61
N ASP A 69 -0.61 -17.84 16.81
CA ASP A 69 -1.85 -17.19 17.24
C ASP A 69 -2.13 -15.93 16.41
N VAL A 70 -1.15 -15.07 16.18
CA VAL A 70 -1.26 -13.87 15.32
C VAL A 70 -1.67 -14.25 13.89
N VAL A 71 -1.07 -15.29 13.32
CA VAL A 71 -1.42 -15.79 11.98
C VAL A 71 -2.87 -16.23 11.92
N ARG A 72 -3.30 -17.08 12.87
CA ARG A 72 -4.67 -17.60 12.93
C ARG A 72 -5.70 -16.49 13.09
N HIS A 73 -5.45 -15.54 14.00
CA HIS A 73 -6.33 -14.38 14.18
C HIS A 73 -6.42 -13.54 12.90
N THR A 74 -5.32 -13.32 12.20
CA THR A 74 -5.32 -12.59 10.91
C THR A 74 -6.18 -13.29 9.88
N ILE A 75 -5.99 -14.59 9.70
CA ILE A 75 -6.76 -15.42 8.74
C ILE A 75 -8.26 -15.40 9.08
N LYS A 76 -8.60 -15.50 10.37
CA LYS A 76 -9.99 -15.44 10.90
C LYS A 76 -10.65 -14.10 10.60
N ASP A 77 -9.95 -12.99 10.85
CA ASP A 77 -10.46 -11.62 10.65
C ASP A 77 -10.70 -11.31 9.17
N ILE A 78 -9.83 -11.84 8.29
CA ILE A 78 -10.01 -11.77 6.84
C ILE A 78 -11.29 -12.49 6.42
N GLY A 79 -11.63 -13.63 7.06
CA GLY A 79 -12.85 -14.36 6.81
C GLY A 79 -12.66 -15.77 6.26
N TYR A 80 -11.45 -16.31 6.29
CA TYR A 80 -11.20 -17.73 6.00
C TYR A 80 -11.53 -18.55 7.25
N ARG A 81 -12.81 -18.90 7.38
CA ARG A 81 -13.40 -19.54 8.59
C ARG A 81 -13.92 -20.95 8.35
N ASN A 82 -13.81 -21.44 7.13
CA ASN A 82 -14.37 -22.74 6.74
C ASN A 82 -13.36 -23.50 5.89
N SER A 83 -13.12 -24.76 6.26
CA SER A 83 -12.20 -25.66 5.56
C SER A 83 -12.59 -25.93 4.10
N SER A 84 -13.88 -25.74 3.72
CA SER A 84 -14.32 -25.82 2.32
C SER A 84 -13.66 -24.80 1.40
N MET A 85 -13.04 -23.75 1.97
CA MET A 85 -12.25 -22.77 1.22
C MET A 85 -10.80 -23.23 0.97
N GLY A 86 -10.41 -24.44 1.47
CA GLY A 86 -9.07 -25.01 1.34
C GLY A 86 -7.97 -24.27 2.13
N PHE A 87 -8.37 -23.26 2.89
CA PHE A 87 -7.53 -22.46 3.78
C PHE A 87 -8.42 -21.89 4.87
N ASP A 88 -8.15 -22.22 6.14
CA ASP A 88 -8.92 -21.72 7.26
C ASP A 88 -8.05 -21.48 8.49
N TRP A 89 -8.52 -20.60 9.36
CA TRP A 89 -7.77 -20.12 10.53
C TRP A 89 -7.51 -21.21 11.58
N GLU A 90 -8.37 -22.21 11.67
CA GLU A 90 -8.36 -23.21 12.74
C GLU A 90 -7.41 -24.36 12.41
N THR A 91 -7.43 -24.83 11.16
CA THR A 91 -6.73 -26.06 10.74
C THR A 91 -5.47 -25.83 9.90
N CYS A 92 -5.23 -24.60 9.41
CA CYS A 92 -4.04 -24.35 8.61
C CYS A 92 -2.75 -24.64 9.41
N ALA A 93 -1.78 -25.25 8.73
CA ALA A 93 -0.43 -25.40 9.30
C ALA A 93 0.25 -24.02 9.37
N VAL A 94 0.94 -23.76 10.49
CA VAL A 94 1.77 -22.56 10.64
C VAL A 94 3.20 -22.99 10.92
N LEU A 95 4.11 -22.64 10.02
CA LEU A 95 5.54 -22.89 10.14
C LEU A 95 6.27 -21.58 10.35
N SER A 96 7.33 -21.60 11.15
CA SER A 96 8.15 -20.40 11.40
C SER A 96 9.63 -20.75 11.31
N THR A 97 10.38 -19.91 10.58
CA THR A 97 11.84 -19.95 10.49
C THR A 97 12.34 -18.50 10.59
N ILE A 98 12.59 -18.07 11.81
CA ILE A 98 13.02 -16.70 12.13
C ILE A 98 14.41 -16.72 12.70
N ASP A 99 15.32 -15.98 12.08
CA ASP A 99 16.69 -15.78 12.51
C ASP A 99 16.88 -14.41 13.19
N LYS A 100 18.04 -14.19 13.78
CA LYS A 100 18.44 -12.85 14.26
C LYS A 100 19.00 -12.03 13.12
N GLN A 101 18.77 -10.71 13.16
CA GLN A 101 19.37 -9.80 12.18
C GLN A 101 20.91 -9.95 12.16
N SER A 102 21.49 -9.89 10.95
CA SER A 102 22.95 -9.92 10.75
C SER A 102 23.63 -8.83 11.58
N PRO A 103 24.69 -9.16 12.34
CA PRO A 103 25.48 -8.17 13.08
C PRO A 103 26.09 -7.09 12.20
N ASP A 104 26.44 -7.43 10.95
CA ASP A 104 27.04 -6.49 9.99
C ASP A 104 26.03 -5.41 9.55
N ILE A 105 24.79 -5.80 9.30
CA ILE A 105 23.71 -4.86 9.01
C ILE A 105 23.40 -3.99 10.23
N ALA A 106 23.32 -4.60 11.42
CA ALA A 106 23.03 -3.89 12.66
C ALA A 106 24.06 -2.79 12.97
N MET A 107 25.36 -3.00 12.67
CA MET A 107 26.39 -1.97 12.87
C MET A 107 26.09 -0.69 12.10
N GLY A 108 25.61 -0.78 10.86
CA GLY A 108 25.27 0.38 10.03
C GLY A 108 24.03 1.12 10.53
N VAL A 109 23.00 0.37 10.94
CA VAL A 109 21.74 0.94 11.42
C VAL A 109 21.89 1.57 12.80
N ASP A 110 22.70 0.96 13.70
CA ASP A 110 22.84 1.42 15.08
C ASP A 110 23.94 2.53 15.24
N GLY A 111 24.51 3.04 14.16
CA GLY A 111 25.60 4.04 14.21
C GLY A 111 26.89 3.51 14.85
N LYS A 112 27.09 2.20 14.86
CA LYS A 112 28.31 1.54 15.39
C LYS A 112 29.34 1.24 14.32
N GLY A 113 29.00 1.49 13.05
CA GLY A 113 29.89 1.32 11.89
C GLY A 113 30.87 2.46 11.69
N LEU A 114 31.25 2.69 10.44
CA LEU A 114 32.12 3.81 10.04
C LEU A 114 31.48 5.18 10.31
N PHE A 115 30.17 5.28 10.18
CA PHE A 115 29.37 6.48 10.47
C PHE A 115 28.71 6.32 11.84
N LYS A 116 28.70 7.41 12.63
CA LYS A 116 28.20 7.39 14.03
C LYS A 116 26.73 7.79 14.19
N GLU A 117 26.06 8.12 13.09
CA GLU A 117 24.61 8.35 13.06
C GLU A 117 23.87 7.08 12.62
N GLN A 118 22.59 6.98 12.98
CA GLN A 118 21.71 5.92 12.45
C GLN A 118 21.64 6.03 10.94
N GLY A 119 22.20 5.06 10.24
CA GLY A 119 22.20 4.98 8.79
C GLY A 119 20.99 4.23 8.23
N ALA A 120 20.85 4.26 6.90
CA ALA A 120 19.89 3.40 6.21
C ALA A 120 20.26 1.92 6.38
N GLY A 121 19.25 1.08 6.57
CA GLY A 121 19.42 -0.36 6.74
C GLY A 121 19.79 -1.10 5.45
N ASP A 122 19.60 -0.45 4.30
CA ASP A 122 19.94 -0.98 2.98
C ASP A 122 20.22 0.16 2.01
N GLN A 123 20.77 -0.19 0.85
CA GLN A 123 20.75 0.67 -0.33
C GLN A 123 19.35 0.64 -0.97
N GLY A 124 18.99 1.69 -1.70
CA GLY A 124 17.74 1.68 -2.44
C GLY A 124 17.35 3.07 -2.93
N LEU A 125 16.30 3.09 -3.75
CA LEU A 125 15.67 4.31 -4.22
C LEU A 125 14.16 4.23 -3.92
N MET A 126 13.60 5.33 -3.43
CA MET A 126 12.22 5.43 -3.01
C MET A 126 11.55 6.59 -3.72
N PHE A 127 10.27 6.42 -4.02
CA PHE A 127 9.48 7.42 -4.71
C PHE A 127 8.27 7.85 -3.92
N GLY A 128 7.89 9.10 -4.09
CA GLY A 128 6.61 9.65 -3.66
C GLY A 128 5.93 10.34 -4.83
N TYR A 129 4.60 10.25 -4.89
CA TYR A 129 3.79 10.88 -5.92
C TYR A 129 2.54 11.52 -5.32
N ALA A 130 2.08 12.62 -5.94
CA ALA A 130 0.78 13.23 -5.68
C ALA A 130 0.28 13.94 -6.94
N CYS A 131 -1.04 13.97 -7.13
CA CYS A 131 -1.70 14.70 -8.21
C CYS A 131 -3.10 15.16 -7.78
N ARG A 132 -3.69 16.11 -8.49
CA ARG A 132 -5.01 16.70 -8.21
C ARG A 132 -6.18 15.92 -8.81
N ASP A 133 -6.03 14.63 -9.08
CA ASP A 133 -7.12 13.84 -9.65
C ASP A 133 -8.24 13.55 -8.64
N THR A 134 -7.90 13.46 -7.34
CA THR A 134 -8.83 13.13 -6.25
C THR A 134 -8.57 14.00 -5.02
N GLU A 135 -9.54 14.04 -4.09
CA GLU A 135 -9.41 14.79 -2.83
C GLU A 135 -8.14 14.43 -2.02
N PRO A 136 -7.79 13.14 -1.79
CA PRO A 136 -6.57 12.79 -1.09
C PRO A 136 -5.30 12.94 -1.94
N LEU A 137 -5.40 13.58 -3.10
CA LEU A 137 -4.30 13.83 -4.03
C LEU A 137 -3.64 12.55 -4.54
N MET A 138 -4.46 11.57 -4.93
CA MET A 138 -4.09 10.30 -5.54
C MET A 138 -4.57 10.21 -6.99
N PRO A 139 -3.91 9.39 -7.84
CA PRO A 139 -4.43 9.09 -9.17
C PRO A 139 -5.80 8.41 -9.11
N MET A 140 -6.73 8.85 -9.97
CA MET A 140 -8.12 8.39 -9.97
C MET A 140 -8.27 6.87 -10.14
N PRO A 141 -7.54 6.18 -11.06
CA PRO A 141 -7.74 4.75 -11.29
C PRO A 141 -7.45 3.90 -10.05
N ILE A 142 -6.29 4.12 -9.38
CA ILE A 142 -5.94 3.35 -8.18
C ILE A 142 -6.85 3.72 -6.99
N TYR A 143 -7.21 4.98 -6.85
CA TYR A 143 -8.12 5.42 -5.81
C TYR A 143 -9.48 4.71 -5.89
N LEU A 144 -10.07 4.65 -7.09
CA LEU A 144 -11.34 3.95 -7.32
C LEU A 144 -11.18 2.43 -7.16
N ALA A 145 -10.09 1.84 -7.66
CA ALA A 145 -9.83 0.42 -7.52
C ALA A 145 -9.77 -0.01 -6.04
N HIS A 146 -9.07 0.76 -5.18
CA HIS A 146 -9.04 0.50 -3.75
C HIS A 146 -10.41 0.62 -3.08
N ARG A 147 -11.19 1.63 -3.44
CA ARG A 147 -12.54 1.81 -2.89
C ARG A 147 -13.48 0.67 -3.28
N LEU A 148 -13.37 0.17 -4.51
CA LEU A 148 -14.16 -0.97 -4.99
C LEU A 148 -13.84 -2.25 -4.21
N THR A 149 -12.56 -2.59 -4.04
CA THR A 149 -12.17 -3.79 -3.27
C THR A 149 -12.51 -3.66 -1.79
N ARG A 150 -12.37 -2.46 -1.22
CA ARG A 150 -12.81 -2.19 0.16
C ARG A 150 -14.33 -2.33 0.31
N ARG A 151 -15.12 -1.83 -0.65
CA ARG A 151 -16.58 -1.98 -0.65
C ARG A 151 -16.98 -3.45 -0.81
N LEU A 152 -16.31 -4.20 -1.69
CA LEU A 152 -16.54 -5.63 -1.87
C LEU A 152 -16.34 -6.41 -0.56
N ALA A 153 -15.26 -6.13 0.17
CA ALA A 153 -15.04 -6.71 1.49
C ALA A 153 -16.10 -6.28 2.52
N HIS A 154 -16.54 -5.02 2.46
CA HIS A 154 -17.58 -4.50 3.35
C HIS A 154 -18.94 -5.21 3.16
N VAL A 155 -19.43 -5.34 1.92
CA VAL A 155 -20.73 -5.99 1.65
C VAL A 155 -20.70 -7.48 1.98
N ARG A 156 -19.52 -8.12 1.89
CA ARG A 156 -19.32 -9.50 2.38
C ARG A 156 -19.40 -9.58 3.90
N LYS A 157 -18.60 -8.76 4.60
CA LYS A 157 -18.52 -8.81 6.08
C LYS A 157 -19.80 -8.35 6.77
N SER A 158 -20.54 -7.42 6.19
CA SER A 158 -21.84 -6.98 6.70
C SER A 158 -22.96 -7.98 6.47
N GLY A 159 -22.75 -9.01 5.64
CA GLY A 159 -23.79 -9.97 5.26
C GLY A 159 -24.75 -9.43 4.21
N GLN A 160 -24.50 -8.27 3.59
CA GLN A 160 -25.32 -7.75 2.49
C GLN A 160 -25.26 -8.67 1.27
N LEU A 161 -24.08 -9.22 0.96
CA LEU A 161 -23.86 -10.24 -0.05
C LEU A 161 -23.19 -11.47 0.60
N PRO A 162 -23.97 -12.34 1.29
CA PRO A 162 -23.43 -13.37 2.18
C PRO A 162 -22.71 -14.51 1.43
N TRP A 163 -22.98 -14.67 0.14
CA TRP A 163 -22.34 -15.66 -0.74
C TRP A 163 -20.95 -15.22 -1.25
N LEU A 164 -20.51 -14.00 -0.96
CA LEU A 164 -19.14 -13.57 -1.27
C LEU A 164 -18.14 -14.26 -0.36
N ARG A 165 -17.02 -14.70 -0.96
CA ARG A 165 -15.84 -15.20 -0.27
C ARG A 165 -14.74 -14.14 -0.19
N PRO A 166 -13.67 -14.37 0.61
CA PRO A 166 -12.69 -13.32 0.91
C PRO A 166 -11.87 -12.78 -0.28
N ASP A 167 -11.59 -13.61 -1.29
CA ASP A 167 -10.74 -13.23 -2.42
C ASP A 167 -11.51 -12.43 -3.47
N GLY A 168 -10.84 -11.45 -4.05
CA GLY A 168 -11.40 -10.65 -5.12
C GLY A 168 -10.42 -9.61 -5.64
N LYS A 169 -10.72 -9.09 -6.83
CA LYS A 169 -9.92 -8.08 -7.53
C LYS A 169 -10.82 -7.04 -8.14
N SER A 170 -10.30 -5.83 -8.27
CA SER A 170 -10.88 -4.78 -9.10
C SER A 170 -9.84 -4.23 -10.07
N GLN A 171 -10.28 -3.77 -11.22
CA GLN A 171 -9.48 -3.01 -12.15
C GLN A 171 -10.33 -1.86 -12.68
N VAL A 172 -9.77 -0.66 -12.72
CA VAL A 172 -10.46 0.54 -13.19
C VAL A 172 -9.66 1.20 -14.28
N THR A 173 -10.28 1.40 -15.44
CA THR A 173 -9.73 2.18 -16.55
C THR A 173 -10.42 3.54 -16.58
N VAL A 174 -9.65 4.61 -16.51
CA VAL A 174 -10.11 6.00 -16.54
C VAL A 174 -9.64 6.65 -17.82
N GLU A 175 -10.52 7.40 -18.46
CA GLU A 175 -10.20 8.26 -19.59
C GLU A 175 -9.69 9.61 -19.11
N TYR A 176 -8.57 10.04 -19.68
CA TYR A 176 -7.94 11.32 -19.42
C TYR A 176 -8.00 12.20 -20.67
N VAL A 177 -8.47 13.42 -20.50
CA VAL A 177 -8.46 14.47 -21.53
C VAL A 177 -7.64 15.64 -21.01
N GLU A 178 -6.66 16.06 -21.77
CA GLU A 178 -5.73 17.14 -21.37
C GLU A 178 -5.08 16.89 -19.99
N GLY A 179 -4.83 15.60 -19.67
CA GLY A 179 -4.18 15.19 -18.43
C GLY A 179 -5.07 15.21 -17.20
N ARG A 180 -6.40 15.39 -17.36
CA ARG A 180 -7.42 15.34 -16.30
C ARG A 180 -8.33 14.13 -16.47
N PRO A 181 -8.70 13.43 -15.39
CA PRO A 181 -9.66 12.33 -15.49
C PRO A 181 -11.05 12.88 -15.81
N VAL A 182 -11.73 12.30 -16.81
CA VAL A 182 -13.05 12.78 -17.27
C VAL A 182 -14.15 11.75 -17.12
N ARG A 183 -13.85 10.46 -17.27
CA ARG A 183 -14.85 9.38 -17.09
C ARG A 183 -14.20 8.03 -16.78
N VAL A 184 -14.97 7.15 -16.19
CA VAL A 184 -14.61 5.74 -16.04
C VAL A 184 -15.00 5.00 -17.32
N HIS A 185 -14.00 4.51 -18.05
CA HIS A 185 -14.21 3.75 -19.27
C HIS A 185 -14.62 2.31 -18.99
N THR A 186 -13.92 1.66 -18.03
CA THR A 186 -14.16 0.22 -17.73
C THR A 186 -13.96 -0.05 -16.24
N VAL A 187 -14.83 -0.87 -15.68
CA VAL A 187 -14.67 -1.48 -14.35
C VAL A 187 -14.68 -3.00 -14.49
N VAL A 188 -13.64 -3.66 -13.99
CA VAL A 188 -13.55 -5.12 -13.90
C VAL A 188 -13.59 -5.51 -12.43
N ILE A 189 -14.46 -6.45 -12.06
CA ILE A 189 -14.52 -7.06 -10.72
C ILE A 189 -14.42 -8.58 -10.88
N ALA A 190 -13.45 -9.19 -10.20
CA ALA A 190 -13.42 -10.62 -9.93
C ALA A 190 -13.72 -10.83 -8.45
N ALA A 191 -14.80 -11.52 -8.13
CA ALA A 191 -15.27 -11.75 -6.77
C ALA A 191 -15.43 -13.25 -6.53
N GLN A 192 -14.67 -13.80 -5.59
CA GLN A 192 -14.84 -15.19 -5.16
C GLN A 192 -16.20 -15.35 -4.47
N HIS A 193 -16.90 -16.43 -4.78
CA HIS A 193 -18.28 -16.65 -4.34
C HIS A 193 -18.58 -18.12 -4.02
N ASP A 194 -19.66 -18.36 -3.32
CA ASP A 194 -20.20 -19.70 -3.09
C ASP A 194 -20.72 -20.33 -4.39
N PRO A 195 -20.67 -21.66 -4.53
CA PRO A 195 -21.00 -22.34 -5.78
C PRO A 195 -22.46 -22.22 -6.21
N ASP A 196 -23.36 -21.89 -5.27
CA ASP A 196 -24.82 -21.95 -5.47
C ASP A 196 -25.44 -20.65 -5.97
N VAL A 197 -24.66 -19.54 -6.05
CA VAL A 197 -25.16 -18.29 -6.62
C VAL A 197 -25.08 -18.33 -8.15
N ASP A 198 -26.16 -17.96 -8.81
CA ASP A 198 -26.18 -17.84 -10.27
C ASP A 198 -25.46 -16.58 -10.74
N TYR A 199 -25.01 -16.61 -12.00
CA TYR A 199 -24.19 -15.55 -12.55
C TYR A 199 -24.90 -14.20 -12.67
N ASP A 200 -26.18 -14.19 -13.08
CA ASP A 200 -26.91 -12.94 -13.30
C ASP A 200 -27.18 -12.24 -11.97
N THR A 201 -27.62 -12.99 -10.95
CA THR A 201 -27.76 -12.48 -9.57
C THR A 201 -26.44 -11.90 -9.05
N LEU A 202 -25.34 -12.61 -9.23
CA LEU A 202 -24.02 -12.17 -8.80
C LEU A 202 -23.59 -10.87 -9.50
N ARG A 203 -23.72 -10.82 -10.83
CA ARG A 203 -23.36 -9.67 -11.65
C ARG A 203 -24.13 -8.42 -11.22
N ASP A 204 -25.45 -8.52 -11.18
CA ASP A 204 -26.33 -7.39 -10.90
C ASP A 204 -26.13 -6.87 -9.47
N ALA A 205 -26.02 -7.76 -8.49
CA ALA A 205 -25.74 -7.39 -7.11
C ALA A 205 -24.38 -6.69 -6.94
N ILE A 206 -23.32 -7.12 -7.65
CA ILE A 206 -22.02 -6.45 -7.61
C ILE A 206 -22.10 -5.07 -8.27
N VAL A 207 -22.79 -4.94 -9.40
CA VAL A 207 -22.95 -3.63 -10.04
C VAL A 207 -23.67 -2.68 -9.08
N GLU A 208 -24.81 -3.06 -8.53
CA GLU A 208 -25.61 -2.22 -7.65
C GLU A 208 -24.93 -1.93 -6.30
N ALA A 209 -24.51 -2.98 -5.58
CA ALA A 209 -24.03 -2.83 -4.20
C ALA A 209 -22.57 -2.40 -4.09
N VAL A 210 -21.77 -2.52 -5.16
CA VAL A 210 -20.35 -2.21 -5.14
C VAL A 210 -20.00 -1.09 -6.11
N ILE A 211 -20.30 -1.22 -7.41
CA ILE A 211 -19.82 -0.27 -8.41
C ILE A 211 -20.55 1.07 -8.28
N LEU A 212 -21.88 1.07 -8.32
CA LEU A 212 -22.70 2.28 -8.27
C LEU A 212 -22.66 3.00 -6.93
N GLU A 213 -22.25 2.32 -5.86
CA GLU A 213 -22.03 2.90 -4.53
C GLU A 213 -20.65 3.56 -4.36
N VAL A 214 -19.69 3.22 -5.22
CA VAL A 214 -18.30 3.70 -5.10
C VAL A 214 -17.94 4.72 -6.16
N VAL A 215 -18.31 4.45 -7.40
CA VAL A 215 -17.95 5.32 -8.54
C VAL A 215 -18.94 6.48 -8.63
N PRO A 216 -18.47 7.74 -8.58
CA PRO A 216 -19.34 8.90 -8.75
C PRO A 216 -20.12 8.82 -10.06
N ARG A 217 -21.42 9.14 -10.00
CA ARG A 217 -22.34 9.02 -11.17
C ARG A 217 -21.91 9.89 -12.34
N GLU A 218 -21.31 11.03 -12.06
CA GLU A 218 -20.79 11.96 -13.06
C GLU A 218 -19.60 11.41 -13.88
N LEU A 219 -18.96 10.36 -13.37
CA LEU A 219 -17.88 9.64 -14.08
C LEU A 219 -18.38 8.43 -14.88
N LEU A 220 -19.66 8.09 -14.78
CA LEU A 220 -20.29 6.97 -15.49
C LEU A 220 -21.20 7.48 -16.62
N ASP A 221 -21.20 6.76 -17.73
CA ASP A 221 -22.08 7.02 -18.86
C ASP A 221 -22.58 5.70 -19.50
N ASN A 222 -23.33 5.81 -20.60
CA ASN A 222 -23.88 4.65 -21.29
C ASN A 222 -22.81 3.78 -21.98
N ASP A 223 -21.62 4.31 -22.18
CA ASP A 223 -20.50 3.62 -22.81
C ASP A 223 -19.54 2.98 -21.77
N THR A 224 -19.80 3.22 -20.47
CA THR A 224 -19.03 2.58 -19.39
C THR A 224 -19.25 1.08 -19.39
N GLN A 225 -18.16 0.31 -19.43
CA GLN A 225 -18.19 -1.16 -19.50
C GLN A 225 -18.00 -1.78 -18.13
N TYR A 226 -18.81 -2.79 -17.82
CA TYR A 226 -18.70 -3.59 -16.58
C TYR A 226 -18.40 -5.03 -16.91
N PHE A 227 -17.26 -5.54 -16.40
CA PHE A 227 -16.84 -6.93 -16.55
C PHE A 227 -16.79 -7.60 -15.17
N ILE A 228 -17.78 -8.43 -14.87
CA ILE A 228 -17.89 -9.10 -13.59
C ILE A 228 -17.67 -10.61 -13.80
N ASN A 229 -16.68 -11.21 -13.12
CA ASN A 229 -16.36 -12.62 -13.20
C ASN A 229 -16.46 -13.16 -14.65
N THR A 230 -15.66 -12.59 -15.56
CA THR A 230 -15.76 -12.84 -17.02
C THR A 230 -15.56 -14.30 -17.44
N THR A 231 -15.02 -15.14 -16.56
CA THR A 231 -14.96 -16.60 -16.75
C THR A 231 -16.27 -17.31 -16.38
N GLY A 232 -17.28 -16.57 -15.89
CA GLY A 232 -18.57 -17.08 -15.44
C GLY A 232 -18.59 -17.68 -14.03
N ARG A 233 -17.42 -18.03 -13.46
CA ARG A 233 -17.34 -18.67 -12.15
C ARG A 233 -15.99 -18.37 -11.47
N PHE A 234 -16.04 -18.04 -10.15
CA PHE A 234 -14.85 -17.88 -9.31
C PHE A 234 -15.11 -18.44 -7.91
N VAL A 235 -15.14 -19.76 -7.76
CA VAL A 235 -15.37 -20.46 -6.49
C VAL A 235 -14.06 -20.87 -5.83
N THR A 236 -13.11 -21.42 -6.61
CA THR A 236 -11.77 -21.72 -6.13
C THR A 236 -10.92 -20.45 -6.18
N GLY A 237 -10.48 -19.96 -5.04
CA GLY A 237 -9.69 -18.73 -4.88
C GLY A 237 -8.99 -18.73 -3.54
N GLY A 238 -8.41 -17.58 -3.19
CA GLY A 238 -7.56 -17.44 -2.01
C GLY A 238 -6.33 -18.34 -2.08
N PRO A 239 -5.69 -18.68 -0.94
CA PRO A 239 -4.50 -19.52 -0.89
C PRO A 239 -4.67 -20.94 -1.46
N LEU A 240 -5.93 -21.40 -1.64
CA LEU A 240 -6.22 -22.64 -2.38
C LEU A 240 -6.01 -22.48 -3.88
N GLY A 241 -6.34 -21.31 -4.43
CA GLY A 241 -6.27 -21.05 -5.87
C GLY A 241 -4.91 -20.60 -6.34
N ASP A 242 -4.18 -19.85 -5.52
CA ASP A 242 -2.86 -19.29 -5.83
C ASP A 242 -2.04 -19.08 -4.57
N CYS A 243 -0.72 -19.19 -4.70
CA CYS A 243 0.22 -18.94 -3.62
C CYS A 243 0.40 -17.43 -3.41
N GLY A 244 0.40 -16.99 -2.15
CA GLY A 244 0.65 -15.61 -1.75
C GLY A 244 1.99 -15.42 -1.07
N LEU A 245 2.63 -14.27 -1.34
CA LEU A 245 3.86 -13.85 -0.67
C LEU A 245 3.80 -12.37 -0.29
N THR A 246 4.46 -12.04 0.82
CA THR A 246 4.67 -10.65 1.24
C THR A 246 5.39 -9.86 0.15
N GLY A 247 4.90 -8.65 -0.15
CA GLY A 247 5.57 -7.73 -1.05
C GLY A 247 5.39 -8.00 -2.54
N ARG A 248 4.38 -8.75 -2.96
CA ARG A 248 4.08 -9.00 -4.38
C ARG A 248 3.04 -8.07 -5.00
N LYS A 249 2.54 -7.08 -4.26
CA LYS A 249 1.54 -6.11 -4.73
C LYS A 249 2.02 -4.66 -4.59
N ILE A 250 3.33 -4.42 -4.82
CA ILE A 250 3.99 -3.15 -4.55
C ILE A 250 3.46 -1.97 -5.38
N ILE A 251 3.04 -2.20 -6.61
CA ILE A 251 2.47 -1.15 -7.47
C ILE A 251 1.06 -0.76 -6.98
N MET A 252 0.26 -1.75 -6.58
CA MET A 252 -1.04 -1.53 -5.96
C MET A 252 -0.91 -0.84 -4.59
N ASP A 253 0.11 -1.19 -3.81
CA ASP A 253 0.37 -0.59 -2.50
C ASP A 253 0.71 0.90 -2.58
N THR A 254 1.12 1.40 -3.73
CA THR A 254 1.57 2.76 -3.98
C THR A 254 0.60 3.54 -4.89
N TYR A 255 0.94 3.76 -6.15
CA TYR A 255 0.23 4.70 -7.02
C TYR A 255 -0.43 4.05 -8.24
N GLY A 256 -0.51 2.70 -8.28
CA GLY A 256 -1.18 1.96 -9.37
C GLY A 256 -0.53 2.14 -10.73
N GLY A 257 0.77 2.48 -10.77
CA GLY A 257 1.53 2.67 -12.02
C GLY A 257 1.65 4.11 -12.48
N PHE A 258 1.01 5.09 -11.82
CA PHE A 258 1.15 6.51 -12.17
C PHE A 258 2.50 7.10 -11.76
N GLY A 259 2.96 6.80 -10.56
CA GLY A 259 4.28 7.16 -10.06
C GLY A 259 5.29 6.02 -10.23
N TYR A 260 6.57 6.35 -10.30
CA TYR A 260 7.64 5.35 -10.29
C TYR A 260 7.67 4.58 -8.97
N HIS A 261 8.34 3.44 -8.99
CA HIS A 261 8.55 2.57 -7.82
C HIS A 261 10.00 2.11 -7.75
N GLY A 262 10.59 2.12 -6.55
CA GLY A 262 11.96 1.69 -6.34
C GLY A 262 12.18 0.19 -6.23
N GLY A 263 11.10 -0.59 -6.15
CA GLY A 263 11.13 -2.05 -6.05
C GLY A 263 11.03 -2.60 -4.62
N GLY A 264 11.24 -1.77 -3.59
CA GLY A 264 11.16 -2.20 -2.18
C GLY A 264 9.73 -2.41 -1.70
N ALA A 265 9.43 -3.56 -1.12
CA ALA A 265 8.16 -3.84 -0.44
C ALA A 265 8.11 -3.18 0.94
N PHE A 266 6.89 -2.92 1.45
CA PHE A 266 6.66 -2.25 2.73
C PHE A 266 6.32 -3.23 3.86
N SER A 267 5.35 -4.12 3.63
CA SER A 267 4.81 -5.00 4.66
C SER A 267 5.90 -5.89 5.28
N GLY A 268 5.80 -6.11 6.58
CA GLY A 268 6.74 -6.90 7.36
C GLY A 268 8.05 -6.19 7.76
N LYS A 269 8.25 -4.95 7.31
CA LYS A 269 9.46 -4.15 7.60
C LYS A 269 9.19 -3.09 8.67
N ASP A 270 10.01 -3.06 9.73
CA ASP A 270 10.00 -1.96 10.69
C ASP A 270 10.52 -0.63 10.07
N PRO A 271 10.23 0.54 10.68
CA PRO A 271 10.51 1.84 10.04
C PRO A 271 11.98 2.19 9.87
N THR A 272 12.93 1.39 10.37
CA THR A 272 14.36 1.60 10.07
C THR A 272 14.72 1.19 8.65
N LYS A 273 13.89 0.39 8.00
CA LYS A 273 14.00 0.06 6.59
C LYS A 273 13.48 1.22 5.75
N VAL A 274 14.39 1.88 5.06
CA VAL A 274 14.09 3.08 4.23
C VAL A 274 13.13 2.80 3.09
N ASP A 275 13.05 1.57 2.60
CA ASP A 275 12.03 1.16 1.63
C ASP A 275 10.63 1.61 2.09
N ARG A 276 10.34 1.43 3.37
CA ARG A 276 9.06 1.83 3.97
C ARG A 276 9.06 3.28 4.40
N SER A 277 9.91 3.67 5.33
CA SER A 277 9.88 4.98 5.96
C SER A 277 10.16 6.13 4.98
N ALA A 278 11.14 5.99 4.10
CA ALA A 278 11.46 7.02 3.13
C ALA A 278 10.41 7.11 2.01
N SER A 279 9.76 6.01 1.62
CA SER A 279 8.62 6.07 0.70
C SER A 279 7.43 6.82 1.31
N TYR A 280 7.17 6.64 2.60
CA TYR A 280 6.14 7.40 3.32
C TYR A 280 6.51 8.89 3.39
N MET A 281 7.78 9.20 3.66
CA MET A 281 8.26 10.59 3.65
C MET A 281 8.18 11.21 2.25
N CYS A 282 8.53 10.47 1.20
CA CYS A 282 8.38 10.93 -0.17
C CYS A 282 6.91 11.24 -0.52
N ARG A 283 5.97 10.38 -0.09
CA ARG A 283 4.52 10.65 -0.23
C ARG A 283 4.13 11.93 0.52
N TYR A 284 4.56 12.08 1.76
CA TYR A 284 4.28 13.25 2.58
C TYR A 284 4.74 14.55 1.88
N ILE A 285 5.97 14.58 1.36
CA ILE A 285 6.52 15.74 0.67
C ILE A 285 5.76 16.03 -0.62
N ALA A 286 5.56 15.02 -1.49
CA ALA A 286 4.85 15.19 -2.75
C ALA A 286 3.42 15.72 -2.53
N LYS A 287 2.70 15.16 -1.53
CA LYS A 287 1.36 15.60 -1.16
C LYS A 287 1.34 17.07 -0.70
N ASN A 288 2.28 17.48 0.16
CA ASN A 288 2.38 18.85 0.64
C ASN A 288 2.74 19.85 -0.47
N ILE A 289 3.59 19.48 -1.43
CA ILE A 289 3.90 20.31 -2.61
C ILE A 289 2.66 20.58 -3.45
N VAL A 290 1.88 19.53 -3.74
CA VAL A 290 0.64 19.66 -4.52
C VAL A 290 -0.44 20.42 -3.74
N ALA A 291 -0.60 20.12 -2.44
CA ALA A 291 -1.54 20.83 -1.57
C ALA A 291 -1.20 22.32 -1.42
N ALA A 292 0.09 22.67 -1.39
CA ALA A 292 0.55 24.07 -1.36
C ALA A 292 0.29 24.84 -2.66
N GLY A 293 -0.14 24.17 -3.74
CA GLY A 293 -0.35 24.76 -5.06
C GLY A 293 0.95 25.02 -5.82
N LEU A 294 2.05 24.41 -5.42
CA LEU A 294 3.35 24.58 -6.08
C LEU A 294 3.47 23.74 -7.36
N ALA A 295 2.63 22.71 -7.51
CA ALA A 295 2.50 21.88 -8.70
C ALA A 295 1.13 21.22 -8.75
N GLU A 296 0.63 20.89 -9.95
CA GLU A 296 -0.57 20.02 -10.11
C GLU A 296 -0.23 18.54 -9.94
N LYS A 297 1.01 18.18 -10.29
CA LYS A 297 1.57 16.82 -10.15
C LYS A 297 2.99 16.92 -9.63
N CYS A 298 3.34 16.10 -8.66
CA CYS A 298 4.67 16.08 -8.08
C CYS A 298 5.14 14.65 -7.89
N GLU A 299 6.38 14.38 -8.27
CA GLU A 299 7.10 13.16 -7.95
C GLU A 299 8.41 13.51 -7.27
N ILE A 300 8.76 12.77 -6.24
CA ILE A 300 10.05 12.88 -5.56
C ILE A 300 10.76 11.53 -5.58
N GLN A 301 12.06 11.53 -5.85
CA GLN A 301 12.96 10.41 -5.67
C GLN A 301 13.98 10.72 -4.59
N VAL A 302 14.18 9.76 -3.68
CA VAL A 302 15.27 9.78 -2.69
C VAL A 302 16.01 8.45 -2.78
N ALA A 303 17.35 8.50 -2.72
CA ALA A 303 18.17 7.28 -2.73
C ALA A 303 19.13 7.25 -1.54
N TYR A 304 19.36 6.04 -1.02
CA TYR A 304 20.27 5.79 0.10
C TYR A 304 21.33 4.75 -0.26
N THR A 305 22.39 4.73 0.53
CA THR A 305 23.33 3.61 0.63
C THR A 305 23.36 3.11 2.06
N ILE A 306 23.60 1.82 2.23
CA ILE A 306 23.64 1.19 3.55
C ILE A 306 24.59 1.92 4.50
N GLY A 307 24.20 2.09 5.74
CA GLY A 307 25.00 2.66 6.82
C GLY A 307 25.19 4.18 6.78
N ARG A 308 24.70 4.91 5.75
CA ARG A 308 24.73 6.37 5.72
C ARG A 308 23.38 6.96 6.09
N ALA A 309 23.40 8.03 6.90
CA ALA A 309 22.20 8.76 7.30
C ALA A 309 21.69 9.68 6.18
N GLN A 310 22.58 10.43 5.55
CA GLN A 310 22.20 11.35 4.48
C GLN A 310 21.90 10.61 3.18
N PRO A 311 20.82 10.97 2.46
CA PRO A 311 20.57 10.42 1.13
C PRO A 311 21.70 10.74 0.16
N VAL A 312 21.97 9.83 -0.78
CA VAL A 312 22.97 10.04 -1.84
C VAL A 312 22.43 10.91 -2.97
N SER A 313 21.11 10.93 -3.16
CA SER A 313 20.46 11.82 -4.12
C SER A 313 19.02 12.15 -3.68
N VAL A 314 18.58 13.35 -4.09
CA VAL A 314 17.18 13.83 -3.95
C VAL A 314 16.82 14.54 -5.24
N MET A 315 15.69 14.22 -5.84
CA MET A 315 15.16 14.86 -7.04
C MET A 315 13.66 15.09 -6.87
N VAL A 316 13.19 16.27 -7.28
CA VAL A 316 11.76 16.61 -7.32
C VAL A 316 11.37 16.99 -8.74
N GLY A 317 10.36 16.32 -9.28
CA GLY A 317 9.80 16.57 -10.61
C GLY A 317 8.35 17.06 -10.52
N ALA A 318 8.01 18.11 -11.23
CA ALA A 318 6.65 18.69 -11.25
C ALA A 318 5.94 18.52 -12.61
N TYR A 319 6.45 17.69 -13.51
CA TYR A 319 5.83 17.37 -14.82
C TYR A 319 5.43 18.60 -15.67
N SER A 320 6.23 19.66 -15.61
CA SER A 320 5.94 20.96 -16.24
C SER A 320 4.65 21.64 -15.72
N THR A 321 4.15 21.24 -14.57
CA THR A 321 2.98 21.85 -13.90
C THR A 321 3.38 22.71 -12.69
N GLY A 322 4.68 22.76 -12.36
CA GLY A 322 5.18 23.51 -11.22
C GLY A 322 5.28 25.01 -11.48
N VAL A 323 5.06 25.79 -10.42
CA VAL A 323 5.32 27.24 -10.42
C VAL A 323 6.83 27.56 -10.33
N LEU A 324 7.62 26.57 -9.96
CA LEU A 324 9.09 26.61 -9.88
C LEU A 324 9.69 25.51 -10.75
N SER A 325 10.96 25.64 -11.08
CA SER A 325 11.73 24.57 -11.73
C SER A 325 11.95 23.38 -10.80
N SER A 326 12.21 22.21 -11.37
CA SER A 326 12.55 21.01 -10.59
C SER A 326 13.80 21.19 -9.71
N VAL A 327 14.76 22.04 -10.14
CA VAL A 327 15.96 22.35 -9.37
C VAL A 327 15.59 23.16 -8.13
N GLU A 328 14.81 24.22 -8.30
CA GLU A 328 14.37 25.08 -7.17
C GLU A 328 13.53 24.29 -6.17
N LEU A 329 12.57 23.47 -6.64
CA LEU A 329 11.78 22.60 -5.77
C LEU A 329 12.66 21.61 -5.00
N THR A 330 13.67 21.03 -5.65
CA THR A 330 14.62 20.12 -5.00
C THR A 330 15.41 20.81 -3.88
N GLU A 331 15.88 22.03 -4.11
CA GLU A 331 16.63 22.78 -3.09
C GLU A 331 15.72 23.20 -1.92
N ILE A 332 14.46 23.56 -2.18
CA ILE A 332 13.47 23.82 -1.13
C ILE A 332 13.25 22.57 -0.28
N VAL A 333 13.03 21.42 -0.92
CA VAL A 333 12.80 20.15 -0.21
C VAL A 333 14.00 19.80 0.67
N LYS A 334 15.23 19.89 0.17
CA LYS A 334 16.44 19.62 0.96
C LYS A 334 16.60 20.55 2.17
N LYS A 335 16.12 21.79 2.09
CA LYS A 335 16.19 22.76 3.19
C LYS A 335 15.07 22.56 4.23
N GLN A 336 13.87 22.18 3.79
CA GLN A 336 12.69 22.11 4.64
C GLN A 336 12.50 20.74 5.32
N PHE A 337 13.06 19.67 4.74
CA PHE A 337 12.84 18.31 5.21
C PHE A 337 14.16 17.60 5.52
N ASP A 338 14.29 17.14 6.76
CA ASP A 338 15.38 16.25 7.14
C ASP A 338 15.05 14.83 6.67
N LEU A 339 15.84 14.33 5.72
CA LEU A 339 15.65 13.04 5.09
C LEU A 339 16.51 11.93 5.71
N ARG A 340 17.13 12.17 6.86
CA ARG A 340 17.83 11.11 7.60
C ARG A 340 16.82 10.11 8.16
N PRO A 341 17.10 8.80 8.14
CA PRO A 341 16.16 7.77 8.59
C PRO A 341 15.57 8.05 9.99
N ALA A 342 16.40 8.44 10.97
CA ALA A 342 15.95 8.78 12.30
C ALA A 342 14.97 9.97 12.33
N ALA A 343 15.27 11.02 11.55
CA ALA A 343 14.41 12.21 11.46
C ALA A 343 13.05 11.91 10.77
N ILE A 344 13.06 11.04 9.77
CA ILE A 344 11.83 10.57 9.12
C ILE A 344 10.95 9.81 10.11
N ILE A 345 11.54 8.88 10.87
CA ILE A 345 10.84 8.08 11.89
C ILE A 345 10.19 9.00 12.93
N GLU A 346 10.94 10.00 13.42
CA GLU A 346 10.45 10.97 14.40
C GLU A 346 9.34 11.85 13.80
N ARG A 347 9.57 12.45 12.63
CA ARG A 347 8.60 13.36 11.99
C ARG A 347 7.27 12.69 11.69
N LEU A 348 7.30 11.47 11.22
CA LEU A 348 6.10 10.70 10.87
C LEU A 348 5.58 9.85 12.03
N ASP A 349 6.22 9.90 13.20
CA ASP A 349 5.83 9.14 14.40
C ASP A 349 5.60 7.65 14.09
N LEU A 350 6.61 7.00 13.52
CA LEU A 350 6.50 5.65 12.97
C LEU A 350 6.76 4.53 14.01
N LEU A 351 7.18 4.84 15.25
CA LEU A 351 7.41 3.82 16.30
C LEU A 351 6.11 3.41 17.01
N ARG A 352 5.05 3.20 16.24
CA ARG A 352 3.71 2.81 16.73
C ARG A 352 3.21 1.56 16.02
N PRO A 353 2.35 0.73 16.64
CA PRO A 353 1.74 -0.43 16.00
C PRO A 353 0.59 0.00 15.06
N ILE A 354 0.91 0.47 13.88
CA ILE A 354 -0.02 1.03 12.87
C ILE A 354 0.00 0.29 11.54
N TYR A 355 0.87 -0.71 11.42
CA TYR A 355 1.28 -1.26 10.12
C TYR A 355 0.27 -2.25 9.55
N ARG A 356 -0.40 -3.07 10.36
CA ARG A 356 -1.47 -3.95 9.87
C ARG A 356 -2.55 -3.19 9.10
N LYS A 357 -2.87 -1.97 9.53
CA LYS A 357 -3.86 -1.11 8.85
C LYS A 357 -3.41 -0.67 7.45
N THR A 358 -2.10 -0.66 7.18
CA THR A 358 -1.58 -0.26 5.88
C THR A 358 -1.60 -1.38 4.85
N ALA A 359 -1.61 -2.64 5.28
CA ALA A 359 -1.40 -3.82 4.44
C ALA A 359 -2.46 -4.05 3.35
N ASN A 360 -3.61 -3.38 3.42
CA ASN A 360 -4.69 -3.49 2.43
C ASN A 360 -5.13 -2.12 1.92
N TYR A 361 -5.64 -2.10 0.69
CA TYR A 361 -6.29 -0.92 0.09
C TYR A 361 -5.36 0.28 -0.08
N GLY A 362 -4.07 0.02 -0.30
CA GLY A 362 -3.00 1.00 -0.51
C GLY A 362 -2.45 1.61 0.78
N HIS A 363 -1.17 1.94 0.76
CA HIS A 363 -0.48 2.64 1.84
C HIS A 363 -0.72 4.15 1.78
N PHE A 364 -1.16 4.67 0.63
CA PHE A 364 -1.35 6.09 0.36
C PHE A 364 -2.81 6.43 0.01
N GLY A 365 -3.19 7.70 0.23
CA GLY A 365 -4.52 8.21 -0.10
C GLY A 365 -5.62 7.85 0.90
N ARG A 366 -5.27 7.40 2.10
CA ARG A 366 -6.21 7.19 3.20
C ARG A 366 -5.86 8.09 4.37
N GLU A 367 -6.67 9.11 4.62
CA GLU A 367 -6.43 10.14 5.65
C GLU A 367 -6.88 9.67 7.03
N LEU A 368 -6.33 8.55 7.49
CA LEU A 368 -6.54 8.04 8.84
C LEU A 368 -5.64 8.80 9.82
N PRO A 369 -6.06 9.00 11.08
CA PRO A 369 -5.24 9.70 12.09
C PRO A 369 -3.84 9.09 12.28
N GLU A 370 -3.72 7.78 12.11
CA GLU A 370 -2.46 7.05 12.24
C GLU A 370 -1.53 7.25 11.04
N PHE A 371 -2.06 7.61 9.87
CA PHE A 371 -1.30 7.75 8.62
C PHE A 371 -0.75 9.17 8.49
N THR A 372 0.24 9.47 9.31
CA THR A 372 0.84 10.80 9.42
C THR A 372 1.45 11.32 8.12
N TRP A 373 1.85 10.45 7.21
CA TRP A 373 2.35 10.80 5.88
C TRP A 373 1.27 11.34 4.92
N GLU A 374 0.01 11.28 5.31
CA GLU A 374 -1.09 11.92 4.57
C GLU A 374 -1.44 13.32 5.08
N LYS A 375 -0.77 13.83 6.13
CA LYS A 375 -0.98 15.20 6.61
C LYS A 375 -0.43 16.24 5.63
N THR A 376 -1.09 17.41 5.63
CA THR A 376 -0.70 18.57 4.81
C THR A 376 -0.23 19.75 5.66
N ASP A 377 0.37 19.46 6.80
CA ASP A 377 0.82 20.43 7.80
C ASP A 377 2.09 21.20 7.42
N ALA A 378 2.81 20.79 6.37
CA ALA A 378 3.96 21.51 5.83
C ALA A 378 3.62 22.56 4.74
N VAL A 379 2.35 22.71 4.39
CA VAL A 379 1.89 23.60 3.30
C VAL A 379 2.33 25.06 3.50
N GLU A 380 2.13 25.61 4.71
CA GLU A 380 2.47 27.01 4.97
C GLU A 380 3.98 27.26 5.01
N ASP A 381 4.76 26.27 5.47
CA ASP A 381 6.23 26.34 5.44
C ASP A 381 6.75 26.34 4.00
N LEU A 382 6.19 25.49 3.14
CA LEU A 382 6.53 25.43 1.73
C LEU A 382 6.18 26.74 1.00
N LYS A 383 5.01 27.32 1.25
CA LYS A 383 4.61 28.62 0.68
C LYS A 383 5.54 29.76 1.11
N ARG A 384 6.05 29.73 2.36
CA ARG A 384 7.00 30.71 2.85
C ARG A 384 8.39 30.57 2.22
N ALA A 385 8.79 29.34 1.93
CA ALA A 385 10.10 29.05 1.31
C ALA A 385 10.18 29.48 -0.16
N VAL A 386 9.05 29.76 -0.81
CA VAL A 386 8.95 30.22 -2.21
C VAL A 386 8.94 31.76 -2.33
N LYS A 387 8.61 32.46 -1.25
CA LYS A 387 8.66 33.94 -1.18
C LYS A 387 10.07 34.46 -0.95
#